data_9f2ccd23b376271a4cfc70034d63e175
#
_entry.id   9f2ccd23b376271a4cfc70034d63e175
#
_cell.length_a   1.000
_cell.length_b   1.000
_cell.length_c   1.000
_cell.angle_alpha   90.00
_cell.angle_beta   90.00
_cell.angle_gamma   90.00
#
_symmetry.space_group_name_H-M   'P 1'
#
loop_
_entity.id
_entity.type
_entity.pdbx_description
1 polymer ?
#
loop_
_entity_poly.entity_id
_entity_poly.type
_entity_poly.pdbx_seq_one_letter_code
_entity_poly.pdbx_strand_id
1 'polypeptide(L)'
;SVTAYLAAALVYAVYEEIPKSRLKKPVSLMVPANLRNFFPSASMTNFWSWIEIACDLGPEASFEDALQITGAAMQKEALKQEISTRMNDLVRIERNPVLRAVPLEIKNLALMAGTTLGGRSITTVYSNIGRIQMPPEYETYIERFGFFTSTDKVQMCSCSYGDSMVLGITSKIADSNIERNLMHLLQKEGIACEQEENDFPGQKEQPHGTAKLGLKIFSFTCIAAVVLCWMMNFLATPQMWWAGYATAGVFCAWLLIR
;
A
#
# COMPACT_ATOMS: atom_id res chain seq x y z
N SER A 1 -12.76 -2.89 20.06
CA SER A 1 -13.03 -1.59 19.40
C SER A 1 -13.61 -1.82 18.01
N VAL A 2 -14.42 -0.89 17.50
CA VAL A 2 -14.97 -0.95 16.13
C VAL A 2 -13.85 -1.09 15.09
N THR A 3 -12.75 -0.37 15.27
CA THR A 3 -11.59 -0.47 14.37
C THR A 3 -11.03 -1.89 14.31
N ALA A 4 -10.88 -2.56 15.45
CA ALA A 4 -10.36 -3.93 15.48
C ALA A 4 -11.34 -4.93 14.83
N TYR A 5 -12.63 -4.74 15.05
CA TYR A 5 -13.67 -5.57 14.45
C TYR A 5 -13.68 -5.45 12.92
N LEU A 6 -13.72 -4.22 12.39
CA LEU A 6 -13.70 -3.99 10.94
C LEU A 6 -12.38 -4.40 10.29
N ALA A 7 -11.26 -4.24 10.99
CA ALA A 7 -9.96 -4.73 10.57
C ALA A 7 -9.97 -6.26 10.42
N ALA A 8 -10.51 -6.98 11.41
CA ALA A 8 -10.65 -8.43 11.37
C ALA A 8 -11.61 -8.89 10.27
N ALA A 9 -12.73 -8.16 10.09
CA ALA A 9 -13.71 -8.45 9.04
C ALA A 9 -13.09 -8.33 7.64
N LEU A 10 -12.28 -7.28 7.41
CA LEU A 10 -11.55 -7.13 6.14
C LEU A 10 -10.52 -8.24 5.93
N VAL A 11 -9.74 -8.56 6.98
CA VAL A 11 -8.76 -9.66 6.92
C VAL A 11 -9.44 -10.98 6.58
N TYR A 12 -10.57 -11.26 7.21
CA TYR A 12 -11.32 -12.49 6.97
C TYR A 12 -11.95 -12.53 5.56
N ALA A 13 -12.53 -11.41 5.08
CA ALA A 13 -13.05 -11.31 3.73
C ALA A 13 -11.97 -11.54 2.65
N VAL A 14 -10.76 -11.04 2.89
CA VAL A 14 -9.59 -11.30 2.03
C VAL A 14 -9.14 -12.75 2.13
N TYR A 15 -9.13 -13.32 3.34
CA TYR A 15 -8.77 -14.71 3.56
C TYR A 15 -9.71 -15.68 2.80
N GLU A 16 -11.01 -15.42 2.79
CA GLU A 16 -11.98 -16.24 2.05
C GLU A 16 -11.75 -16.22 0.53
N GLU A 17 -11.19 -15.13 -0.01
CA GLU A 17 -10.87 -15.00 -1.44
C GLU A 17 -9.57 -15.74 -1.82
N ILE A 18 -8.67 -15.99 -0.86
CA ILE A 18 -7.39 -16.66 -1.14
C ILE A 18 -7.61 -18.17 -1.26
N PRO A 19 -7.23 -18.79 -2.40
CA PRO A 19 -7.31 -20.25 -2.52
C PRO A 19 -6.53 -20.95 -1.39
N LYS A 20 -7.12 -21.94 -0.74
CA LYS A 20 -6.52 -22.67 0.40
C LYS A 20 -5.11 -23.22 0.10
N SER A 21 -4.83 -23.58 -1.15
CA SER A 21 -3.50 -24.02 -1.59
C SER A 21 -2.44 -22.92 -1.58
N ARG A 22 -2.84 -21.65 -1.53
CA ARG A 22 -1.97 -20.47 -1.52
C ARG A 22 -1.83 -19.80 -0.15
N LEU A 23 -2.50 -20.30 0.87
CA LEU A 23 -2.42 -19.83 2.26
C LEU A 23 -1.07 -20.20 2.93
N LYS A 24 0.04 -19.99 2.23
CA LYS A 24 1.41 -20.22 2.76
C LYS A 24 1.99 -18.98 3.43
N LYS A 25 1.33 -17.85 3.30
CA LYS A 25 1.76 -16.56 3.87
C LYS A 25 0.61 -15.96 4.66
N PRO A 26 0.90 -15.27 5.76
CA PRO A 26 -0.12 -14.58 6.51
C PRO A 26 -0.79 -13.48 5.66
N VAL A 27 -2.04 -13.20 5.96
CA VAL A 27 -2.73 -12.01 5.46
C VAL A 27 -2.21 -10.81 6.24
N SER A 28 -1.50 -9.92 5.56
CA SER A 28 -0.90 -8.74 6.20
C SER A 28 -1.79 -7.52 6.01
N LEU A 29 -2.20 -6.93 7.13
CA LEU A 29 -3.00 -5.72 7.20
C LEU A 29 -2.15 -4.54 7.66
N MET A 30 -2.21 -3.41 6.95
CA MET A 30 -1.66 -2.14 7.40
C MET A 30 -2.77 -1.23 7.88
N VAL A 31 -2.61 -0.66 9.08
CA VAL A 31 -3.55 0.30 9.66
C VAL A 31 -2.83 1.61 9.96
N PRO A 32 -3.15 2.72 9.30
CA PRO A 32 -2.61 4.03 9.62
C PRO A 32 -3.02 4.48 11.03
N ALA A 33 -2.08 5.03 11.78
CA ALA A 33 -2.28 5.53 13.14
C ALA A 33 -1.92 7.02 13.22
N ASN A 34 -2.84 7.83 13.73
CA ASN A 34 -2.59 9.24 13.98
C ASN A 34 -1.69 9.41 15.20
N LEU A 35 -0.48 9.88 14.98
CA LEU A 35 0.52 10.07 16.03
C LEU A 35 0.14 11.16 17.03
N ARG A 36 -0.75 12.09 16.69
CA ARG A 36 -1.23 13.11 17.62
C ARG A 36 -1.95 12.51 18.83
N ASN A 37 -2.48 11.30 18.68
CA ASN A 37 -3.09 10.59 19.81
C ASN A 37 -2.06 10.09 20.83
N PHE A 38 -0.79 10.01 20.47
CA PHE A 38 0.30 9.48 21.29
C PHE A 38 1.29 10.56 21.70
N PHE A 39 1.50 11.56 20.84
CA PHE A 39 2.49 12.61 21.03
C PHE A 39 1.87 13.98 20.76
N PRO A 40 2.03 14.96 21.66
CA PRO A 40 1.57 16.31 21.42
C PRO A 40 2.33 16.92 20.24
N SER A 41 1.61 17.49 19.28
CA SER A 41 2.19 18.15 18.13
C SER A 41 1.28 19.28 17.66
N ALA A 42 1.86 20.47 17.49
CA ALA A 42 1.21 21.63 16.88
C ALA A 42 1.44 21.69 15.36
N SER A 43 2.13 20.71 14.78
CA SER A 43 2.41 20.66 13.34
C SER A 43 1.14 20.49 12.53
N MET A 44 0.98 21.31 11.49
CA MET A 44 -0.10 21.20 10.50
C MET A 44 0.22 20.18 9.39
N THR A 45 1.46 19.66 9.37
CA THR A 45 1.88 18.65 8.39
C THR A 45 1.43 17.25 8.77
N ASN A 46 1.61 16.30 7.86
CA ASN A 46 1.33 14.90 8.10
C ASN A 46 2.11 14.37 9.30
N PHE A 47 1.38 13.89 10.30
CA PHE A 47 1.96 13.32 11.51
C PHE A 47 1.24 11.99 11.83
N TRP A 48 1.64 10.95 11.11
CA TRP A 48 1.06 9.61 11.20
C TRP A 48 2.14 8.54 11.09
N SER A 49 1.82 7.37 11.55
CA SER A 49 2.60 6.14 11.37
C SER A 49 1.64 5.03 10.98
N TRP A 50 2.12 3.80 10.90
CA TRP A 50 1.27 2.65 10.59
C TRP A 50 1.52 1.52 11.58
N ILE A 51 0.51 0.70 11.75
CA ILE A 51 0.54 -0.57 12.45
C ILE A 51 0.49 -1.65 11.37
N GLU A 52 1.36 -2.63 11.45
CA GLU A 52 1.40 -3.76 10.53
C GLU A 52 1.07 -5.03 11.29
N ILE A 53 0.02 -5.73 10.85
CA ILE A 53 -0.52 -6.91 11.48
C ILE A 53 -0.42 -8.06 10.49
N ALA A 54 0.28 -9.13 10.86
CA ALA A 54 0.33 -10.37 10.11
C ALA A 54 -0.62 -11.39 10.75
N CYS A 55 -1.69 -11.72 10.05
CA CYS A 55 -2.68 -12.69 10.48
C CYS A 55 -2.39 -14.03 9.82
N ASP A 56 -1.84 -14.96 10.60
CA ASP A 56 -1.61 -16.34 10.16
C ASP A 56 -2.87 -17.16 10.43
N LEU A 57 -3.69 -17.30 9.39
CA LEU A 57 -4.96 -18.01 9.44
C LEU A 57 -4.77 -19.40 8.81
N GLY A 58 -5.06 -20.42 9.58
CA GLY A 58 -5.06 -21.80 9.09
C GLY A 58 -6.12 -22.03 8.00
N PRO A 59 -6.09 -23.18 7.31
CA PRO A 59 -6.99 -23.46 6.17
C PRO A 59 -8.49 -23.56 6.54
N GLU A 60 -8.83 -23.66 7.82
CA GLU A 60 -10.18 -23.73 8.36
C GLU A 60 -10.45 -22.68 9.44
N ALA A 61 -9.72 -21.54 9.37
CA ALA A 61 -9.91 -20.48 10.33
C ALA A 61 -11.31 -19.85 10.24
N SER A 62 -11.88 -19.57 11.40
CA SER A 62 -13.15 -18.88 11.55
C SER A 62 -12.96 -17.35 11.61
N PHE A 63 -14.06 -16.60 11.50
CA PHE A 63 -14.03 -15.16 11.75
C PHE A 63 -13.59 -14.82 13.19
N GLU A 64 -13.99 -15.64 14.16
CA GLU A 64 -13.61 -15.46 15.56
C GLU A 64 -12.08 -15.58 15.75
N ASP A 65 -11.43 -16.51 15.04
CA ASP A 65 -9.97 -16.64 15.06
C ASP A 65 -9.32 -15.39 14.47
N ALA A 66 -9.83 -14.88 13.34
CA ALA A 66 -9.36 -13.64 12.74
C ALA A 66 -9.55 -12.44 13.68
N LEU A 67 -10.68 -12.36 14.37
CA LEU A 67 -10.98 -11.30 15.32
C LEU A 67 -10.05 -11.34 16.53
N GLN A 68 -9.77 -12.51 17.08
CA GLN A 68 -8.87 -12.70 18.20
C GLN A 68 -7.43 -12.32 17.82
N ILE A 69 -6.92 -12.83 16.69
CA ILE A 69 -5.55 -12.57 16.22
C ILE A 69 -5.38 -11.08 15.90
N THR A 70 -6.29 -10.50 15.12
CA THR A 70 -6.23 -9.09 14.74
C THR A 70 -6.37 -8.17 15.95
N GLY A 71 -7.31 -8.49 16.85
CA GLY A 71 -7.54 -7.71 18.06
C GLY A 71 -6.35 -7.69 18.99
N ALA A 72 -5.73 -8.84 19.25
CA ALA A 72 -4.54 -8.95 20.08
C ALA A 72 -3.33 -8.24 19.46
N ALA A 73 -3.12 -8.40 18.15
CA ALA A 73 -2.04 -7.74 17.44
C ALA A 73 -2.22 -6.20 17.43
N MET A 74 -3.44 -5.71 17.20
CA MET A 74 -3.72 -4.28 17.28
C MET A 74 -3.47 -3.69 18.67
N GLN A 75 -3.85 -4.38 19.71
CA GLN A 75 -3.58 -3.93 21.09
C GLN A 75 -2.08 -3.82 21.35
N LYS A 76 -1.30 -4.80 20.94
CA LYS A 76 0.15 -4.82 21.11
C LYS A 76 0.82 -3.71 20.31
N GLU A 77 0.56 -3.64 19.01
CA GLU A 77 1.21 -2.71 18.09
C GLU A 77 0.77 -1.24 18.31
N ALA A 78 -0.42 -1.01 18.87
CA ALA A 78 -0.90 0.31 19.24
C ALA A 78 -0.31 0.83 20.56
N LEU A 79 0.56 0.06 21.24
CA LEU A 79 1.26 0.56 22.42
C LEU A 79 2.17 1.72 22.05
N LYS A 80 2.12 2.78 22.84
CA LYS A 80 2.98 3.97 22.66
C LYS A 80 4.46 3.62 22.54
N GLN A 81 4.90 2.60 23.25
CA GLN A 81 6.27 2.12 23.23
C GLN A 81 6.67 1.56 21.86
N GLU A 82 5.83 0.72 21.25
CA GLU A 82 6.09 0.12 19.93
C GLU A 82 6.12 1.21 18.83
N ILE A 83 5.16 2.12 18.89
CA ILE A 83 5.13 3.28 17.97
C ILE A 83 6.37 4.16 18.16
N SER A 84 6.79 4.41 19.41
CA SER A 84 8.01 5.18 19.70
C SER A 84 9.27 4.51 19.17
N THR A 85 9.39 3.19 19.33
CA THR A 85 10.53 2.42 18.82
C THR A 85 10.64 2.54 17.31
N ARG A 86 9.54 2.32 16.60
CA ARG A 86 9.46 2.46 15.13
C ARG A 86 9.81 3.88 14.66
N MET A 87 9.27 4.89 15.33
CA MET A 87 9.59 6.28 15.01
C MET A 87 11.06 6.62 15.27
N ASN A 88 11.63 6.13 16.36
CA ASN A 88 13.04 6.32 16.66
C ASN A 88 13.95 5.66 15.62
N ASP A 89 13.60 4.48 15.11
CA ASP A 89 14.36 3.82 14.07
C ASP A 89 14.34 4.62 12.75
N LEU A 90 13.20 5.16 12.36
CA LEU A 90 13.10 6.05 11.19
C LEU A 90 13.95 7.31 11.36
N VAL A 91 13.89 7.95 12.53
CA VAL A 91 14.71 9.14 12.86
C VAL A 91 16.20 8.79 12.87
N ARG A 92 16.60 7.62 13.36
CA ARG A 92 18.01 7.18 13.31
C ARG A 92 18.51 7.02 11.89
N ILE A 93 17.71 6.47 10.99
CA ILE A 93 18.04 6.40 9.55
C ILE A 93 18.23 7.80 8.97
N GLU A 94 17.29 8.70 9.23
CA GLU A 94 17.35 10.08 8.72
C GLU A 94 18.54 10.88 9.28
N ARG A 95 18.90 10.66 10.55
CA ARG A 95 20.02 11.34 11.21
C ARG A 95 21.39 10.75 10.90
N ASN A 96 21.45 9.60 10.23
CA ASN A 96 22.71 8.97 9.89
C ASN A 96 23.56 9.86 8.96
N PRO A 97 24.78 10.29 9.36
CA PRO A 97 25.58 11.25 8.59
C PRO A 97 26.01 10.68 7.24
N VAL A 98 26.23 9.37 7.13
CA VAL A 98 26.59 8.72 5.88
C VAL A 98 25.40 8.78 4.90
N LEU A 99 24.19 8.45 5.38
CA LEU A 99 22.98 8.54 4.56
C LEU A 99 22.65 10.00 4.18
N ARG A 100 22.95 10.97 5.05
CA ARG A 100 22.75 12.39 4.73
C ARG A 100 23.67 12.87 3.61
N ALA A 101 24.88 12.35 3.53
CA ALA A 101 25.85 12.70 2.50
C ALA A 101 25.56 12.07 1.12
N VAL A 102 24.72 11.04 1.05
CA VAL A 102 24.33 10.40 -0.21
C VAL A 102 23.50 11.36 -1.07
N PRO A 103 23.78 11.52 -2.38
CA PRO A 103 22.98 12.32 -3.31
C PRO A 103 21.51 11.88 -3.34
N LEU A 104 20.61 12.87 -3.57
CA LEU A 104 19.17 12.67 -3.52
C LEU A 104 18.69 11.61 -4.54
N GLU A 105 19.29 11.57 -5.71
CA GLU A 105 18.97 10.63 -6.78
C GLU A 105 19.17 9.17 -6.33
N ILE A 106 20.26 8.90 -5.63
CA ILE A 106 20.57 7.56 -5.09
C ILE A 106 19.59 7.22 -3.94
N LYS A 107 19.27 8.20 -3.07
CA LYS A 107 18.26 8.01 -2.02
C LYS A 107 16.91 7.67 -2.61
N ASN A 108 16.48 8.40 -3.64
CA ASN A 108 15.20 8.16 -4.31
C ASN A 108 15.13 6.77 -4.92
N LEU A 109 16.22 6.32 -5.55
CA LEU A 109 16.29 4.97 -6.10
C LEU A 109 16.20 3.89 -5.00
N ALA A 110 16.93 4.08 -3.89
CA ALA A 110 16.87 3.18 -2.74
C ALA A 110 15.49 3.16 -2.08
N LEU A 111 14.85 4.33 -1.92
CA LEU A 111 13.49 4.44 -1.39
C LEU A 111 12.46 3.78 -2.31
N MET A 112 12.58 3.98 -3.63
CA MET A 112 11.69 3.35 -4.60
C MET A 112 11.82 1.82 -4.57
N ALA A 113 13.04 1.30 -4.46
CA ALA A 113 13.26 -0.13 -4.29
C ALA A 113 12.70 -0.63 -2.96
N GLY A 114 12.95 0.08 -1.86
CA GLY A 114 12.45 -0.25 -0.53
C GLY A 114 10.93 -0.23 -0.44
N THR A 115 10.26 0.78 -0.99
CA THR A 115 8.78 0.85 -1.03
C THR A 115 8.18 -0.24 -1.91
N THR A 116 8.82 -0.59 -3.03
CA THR A 116 8.37 -1.68 -3.90
C THR A 116 8.48 -3.03 -3.21
N LEU A 117 9.57 -3.28 -2.50
CA LEU A 117 9.79 -4.53 -1.76
C LEU A 117 8.91 -4.61 -0.51
N GLY A 118 8.86 -3.55 0.29
CA GLY A 118 8.02 -3.46 1.49
C GLY A 118 6.53 -3.52 1.17
N GLY A 119 6.11 -2.86 0.08
CA GLY A 119 4.72 -2.92 -0.38
C GLY A 119 4.24 -4.31 -0.75
N ARG A 120 5.14 -5.25 -1.12
CA ARG A 120 4.77 -6.64 -1.43
C ARG A 120 4.41 -7.47 -0.20
N SER A 121 4.82 -7.07 0.99
CA SER A 121 4.50 -7.77 2.24
C SER A 121 3.07 -7.47 2.72
N ILE A 122 2.51 -6.32 2.35
CA ILE A 122 1.18 -5.88 2.76
C ILE A 122 0.13 -6.41 1.79
N THR A 123 -0.87 -7.11 2.30
CA THR A 123 -1.98 -7.65 1.51
C THR A 123 -3.10 -6.63 1.34
N THR A 124 -3.51 -5.97 2.43
CA THR A 124 -4.62 -5.02 2.45
C THR A 124 -4.36 -3.87 3.41
N VAL A 125 -5.11 -2.79 3.25
CA VAL A 125 -4.99 -1.58 4.08
C VAL A 125 -6.36 -1.22 4.64
N TYR A 126 -6.43 -0.89 5.93
CA TYR A 126 -7.63 -0.38 6.55
C TYR A 126 -7.38 0.95 7.24
N SER A 127 -8.10 1.98 6.84
CA SER A 127 -8.03 3.32 7.41
C SER A 127 -9.35 3.70 8.07
N ASN A 128 -9.32 4.04 9.36
CA ASN A 128 -10.48 4.54 10.08
C ASN A 128 -10.30 6.01 10.43
N ILE A 129 -11.13 6.87 9.84
CA ILE A 129 -11.16 8.30 10.13
C ILE A 129 -11.87 8.58 11.46
N GLY A 130 -12.76 7.67 11.87
CA GLY A 130 -13.59 7.84 13.05
C GLY A 130 -14.86 8.64 12.78
N ARG A 131 -15.38 9.28 13.85
CA ARG A 131 -16.62 10.06 13.79
C ARG A 131 -16.33 11.47 13.29
N ILE A 132 -16.99 11.84 12.20
CA ILE A 132 -16.93 13.18 11.63
C ILE A 132 -17.89 14.08 12.43
N GLN A 133 -17.42 15.26 12.81
CA GLN A 133 -18.20 16.29 13.46
C GLN A 133 -18.27 17.51 12.56
N MET A 134 -19.48 18.02 12.38
CA MET A 134 -19.74 19.24 11.61
C MET A 134 -20.36 20.30 12.49
N PRO A 135 -20.15 21.59 12.16
CA PRO A 135 -20.91 22.67 12.78
C PRO A 135 -22.42 22.46 12.55
N PRO A 136 -23.28 22.73 13.54
CA PRO A 136 -24.74 22.48 13.48
C PRO A 136 -25.43 23.09 12.26
N GLU A 137 -24.94 24.22 11.76
CA GLU A 137 -25.50 24.92 10.61
C GLU A 137 -25.38 24.13 9.29
N TYR A 138 -24.49 23.12 9.23
CA TYR A 138 -24.28 22.28 8.04
C TYR A 138 -24.96 20.91 8.16
N GLU A 139 -25.36 20.49 9.35
CA GLU A 139 -25.95 19.15 9.59
C GLU A 139 -27.20 18.87 8.76
N THR A 140 -28.00 19.92 8.50
CA THR A 140 -29.24 19.82 7.69
C THR A 140 -28.98 19.52 6.21
N TYR A 141 -27.77 19.77 5.71
CA TYR A 141 -27.43 19.66 4.29
C TYR A 141 -26.61 18.40 3.97
N ILE A 142 -26.10 17.70 4.99
CA ILE A 142 -25.20 16.59 4.83
C ILE A 142 -25.78 15.35 5.50
N GLU A 143 -26.09 14.35 4.70
CA GLU A 143 -26.66 13.10 5.21
C GLU A 143 -25.57 12.10 5.59
N ARG A 144 -24.50 12.03 4.82
CA ARG A 144 -23.39 11.06 5.04
C ARG A 144 -22.08 11.51 4.42
N PHE A 145 -21.00 10.93 4.90
CA PHE A 145 -19.65 11.08 4.34
C PHE A 145 -19.14 9.75 3.83
N GLY A 146 -18.51 9.76 2.66
CA GLY A 146 -17.73 8.66 2.13
C GLY A 146 -16.26 9.06 1.99
N PHE A 147 -15.36 8.15 2.26
CA PHE A 147 -13.94 8.35 2.11
C PHE A 147 -13.30 7.20 1.33
N PHE A 148 -12.57 7.56 0.28
CA PHE A 148 -11.91 6.61 -0.61
C PHE A 148 -10.49 7.06 -0.89
N THR A 149 -9.58 6.12 -1.06
CA THR A 149 -8.20 6.40 -1.44
C THR A 149 -7.79 5.56 -2.65
N SER A 150 -6.95 6.13 -3.51
CA SER A 150 -6.37 5.37 -4.62
C SER A 150 -5.28 4.44 -4.09
N THR A 151 -5.32 3.17 -4.50
CA THR A 151 -4.37 2.15 -4.05
C THR A 151 -4.08 1.15 -5.18
N ASP A 152 -2.96 0.46 -5.06
CA ASP A 152 -2.61 -0.71 -5.89
C ASP A 152 -3.05 -2.04 -5.27
N LYS A 153 -3.80 -1.99 -4.16
CA LYS A 153 -4.25 -3.12 -3.35
C LYS A 153 -5.76 -3.04 -3.12
N VAL A 154 -6.26 -3.91 -2.26
CA VAL A 154 -7.57 -3.72 -1.64
C VAL A 154 -7.39 -2.83 -0.43
N GLN A 155 -8.12 -1.74 -0.38
CA GLN A 155 -8.12 -0.82 0.74
C GLN A 155 -9.55 -0.51 1.17
N MET A 156 -9.77 -0.57 2.46
CA MET A 156 -11.02 -0.15 3.09
C MET A 156 -10.78 1.11 3.92
N CYS A 157 -11.67 2.08 3.76
CA CYS A 157 -11.72 3.29 4.57
C CYS A 157 -13.06 3.32 5.28
N SER A 158 -13.08 3.69 6.56
CA SER A 158 -14.32 3.87 7.31
C SER A 158 -14.42 5.27 7.91
N CYS A 159 -15.62 5.81 7.89
CA CYS A 159 -15.99 7.02 8.63
C CYS A 159 -17.45 6.91 9.10
N SER A 160 -17.78 7.57 10.19
CA SER A 160 -19.14 7.65 10.68
C SER A 160 -19.60 9.10 10.82
N TYR A 161 -20.88 9.31 10.53
CA TYR A 161 -21.54 10.60 10.70
C TYR A 161 -22.99 10.37 11.11
N GLY A 162 -23.47 11.07 12.14
CA GLY A 162 -24.77 10.79 12.73
C GLY A 162 -24.85 9.33 13.21
N ASP A 163 -25.84 8.62 12.71
CA ASP A 163 -26.09 7.20 13.02
C ASP A 163 -25.62 6.26 11.90
N SER A 164 -24.98 6.82 10.87
CA SER A 164 -24.52 6.06 9.70
C SER A 164 -23.01 5.88 9.72
N MET A 165 -22.58 4.71 9.25
CA MET A 165 -21.16 4.40 8.98
C MET A 165 -21.00 4.04 7.50
N VAL A 166 -20.05 4.65 6.84
CA VAL A 166 -19.71 4.34 5.45
C VAL A 166 -18.38 3.58 5.41
N LEU A 167 -18.39 2.44 4.73
CA LEU A 167 -17.20 1.65 4.40
C LEU A 167 -16.89 1.84 2.92
N GLY A 168 -15.87 2.64 2.62
CA GLY A 168 -15.41 2.86 1.25
C GLY A 168 -14.34 1.83 0.88
N ILE A 169 -14.62 0.97 -0.10
CA ILE A 169 -13.68 -0.06 -0.56
C ILE A 169 -13.17 0.35 -1.94
N THR A 170 -11.86 0.30 -2.10
CA THR A 170 -11.17 0.50 -3.37
C THR A 170 -10.28 -0.70 -3.66
N SER A 171 -10.35 -1.20 -4.87
CA SER A 171 -9.58 -2.36 -5.32
C SER A 171 -9.05 -2.14 -6.72
N LYS A 172 -7.83 -2.62 -6.97
CA LYS A 172 -7.28 -2.74 -8.32
C LYS A 172 -7.64 -4.07 -8.97
N ILE A 173 -8.15 -5.01 -8.19
CA ILE A 173 -8.56 -6.33 -8.65
C ILE A 173 -10.01 -6.20 -9.13
N ALA A 174 -10.22 -6.34 -10.46
CA ALA A 174 -11.53 -6.14 -11.07
C ALA A 174 -12.55 -7.22 -10.66
N ASP A 175 -12.09 -8.47 -10.52
CA ASP A 175 -12.95 -9.62 -10.21
C ASP A 175 -12.59 -10.18 -8.83
N SER A 176 -12.93 -9.46 -7.76
CA SER A 176 -12.79 -9.97 -6.39
C SER A 176 -14.15 -10.10 -5.72
N ASN A 177 -14.29 -11.08 -4.84
CA ASN A 177 -15.48 -11.25 -4.00
C ASN A 177 -15.30 -10.64 -2.61
N ILE A 178 -14.22 -9.87 -2.38
CA ILE A 178 -13.87 -9.36 -1.06
C ILE A 178 -14.98 -8.47 -0.51
N GLU A 179 -15.55 -7.59 -1.33
CA GLU A 179 -16.66 -6.72 -0.95
C GLU A 179 -17.89 -7.53 -0.58
N ARG A 180 -18.20 -8.55 -1.38
CA ARG A 180 -19.32 -9.46 -1.14
C ARG A 180 -19.10 -10.27 0.14
N ASN A 181 -17.92 -10.85 0.32
CA ASN A 181 -17.57 -11.63 1.50
C ASN A 181 -17.70 -10.77 2.77
N LEU A 182 -17.21 -9.52 2.72
CA LEU A 182 -17.34 -8.56 3.82
C LEU A 182 -18.81 -8.26 4.13
N MET A 183 -19.61 -7.96 3.11
CA MET A 183 -21.04 -7.66 3.28
C MET A 183 -21.79 -8.86 3.87
N HIS A 184 -21.56 -10.06 3.34
CA HIS A 184 -22.15 -11.31 3.87
C HIS A 184 -21.78 -11.54 5.34
N LEU A 185 -20.51 -11.31 5.70
CA LEU A 185 -20.05 -11.43 7.08
C LEU A 185 -20.81 -10.47 7.99
N LEU A 186 -20.89 -9.17 7.63
CA LEU A 186 -21.57 -8.16 8.44
C LEU A 186 -23.06 -8.45 8.58
N GLN A 187 -23.71 -8.90 7.52
CA GLN A 187 -25.13 -9.30 7.56
C GLN A 187 -25.37 -10.53 8.44
N LYS A 188 -24.47 -11.52 8.40
CA LYS A 188 -24.51 -12.69 9.29
C LYS A 188 -24.40 -12.29 10.76
N GLU A 189 -23.63 -11.26 11.07
CA GLU A 189 -23.50 -10.67 12.41
C GLU A 189 -24.68 -9.76 12.78
N GLY A 190 -25.72 -9.66 11.92
CA GLY A 190 -26.94 -8.87 12.17
C GLY A 190 -26.79 -7.37 11.88
N ILE A 191 -25.76 -6.96 11.17
CA ILE A 191 -25.55 -5.58 10.78
C ILE A 191 -26.25 -5.34 9.43
N ALA A 192 -27.21 -4.40 9.40
CA ALA A 192 -27.86 -3.98 8.16
C ALA A 192 -26.87 -3.23 7.27
N CYS A 193 -26.64 -3.69 6.05
CA CYS A 193 -25.73 -3.10 5.09
C CYS A 193 -26.45 -2.86 3.77
N GLU A 194 -26.22 -1.68 3.19
CA GLU A 194 -26.60 -1.33 1.82
C GLU A 194 -25.33 -1.17 1.00
N GLN A 195 -25.33 -1.68 -0.22
CA GLN A 195 -24.21 -1.55 -1.15
C GLN A 195 -24.54 -0.51 -2.22
N GLU A 196 -23.66 0.43 -2.41
CA GLU A 196 -23.69 1.37 -3.52
C GLU A 196 -22.44 1.14 -4.36
N GLU A 197 -22.63 0.89 -5.64
CA GLU A 197 -21.54 0.78 -6.59
C GLU A 197 -21.30 2.12 -7.29
N ASN A 198 -20.07 2.33 -7.70
CA ASN A 198 -19.72 3.51 -8.44
C ASN A 198 -20.08 3.31 -9.92
N ASP A 199 -21.07 4.07 -10.42
CA ASP A 199 -21.54 4.03 -11.82
C ASP A 199 -20.53 4.59 -12.83
N PHE A 200 -19.26 4.77 -12.45
CA PHE A 200 -18.26 5.10 -13.43
C PHE A 200 -18.17 3.97 -14.46
N PRO A 201 -18.48 4.25 -15.75
CA PRO A 201 -18.21 3.31 -16.82
C PRO A 201 -16.74 2.96 -16.72
N GLY A 202 -16.46 1.71 -16.36
CA GLY A 202 -15.11 1.25 -16.09
C GLY A 202 -14.20 1.76 -17.19
N GLN A 203 -13.17 2.51 -16.85
CA GLN A 203 -12.13 2.83 -17.80
C GLN A 203 -11.69 1.46 -18.31
N LYS A 204 -12.03 1.18 -19.59
CA LYS A 204 -11.51 0.01 -20.28
C LYS A 204 -10.03 0.03 -19.97
N GLU A 205 -9.55 -0.98 -19.25
CA GLU A 205 -8.14 -1.10 -18.91
C GLU A 205 -7.35 -0.83 -20.17
N GLN A 206 -6.71 0.33 -20.21
CA GLN A 206 -5.66 0.51 -21.20
C GLN A 206 -4.64 -0.56 -20.88
N PRO A 207 -4.24 -1.40 -21.82
CA PRO A 207 -3.33 -2.50 -21.56
C PRO A 207 -1.97 -1.92 -21.15
N HIS A 208 -1.82 -1.62 -19.86
CA HIS A 208 -0.56 -1.16 -19.26
C HIS A 208 0.57 -2.19 -19.39
N GLY A 209 0.24 -3.41 -19.84
CA GLY A 209 1.21 -4.47 -20.06
C GLY A 209 2.16 -4.25 -21.23
N THR A 210 1.67 -3.73 -22.34
CA THR A 210 2.46 -3.62 -23.57
C THR A 210 3.50 -2.49 -23.51
N ALA A 211 3.15 -1.33 -22.95
CA ALA A 211 4.10 -0.22 -22.81
C ALA A 211 5.22 -0.56 -21.81
N LYS A 212 4.89 -1.19 -20.68
CA LYS A 212 5.88 -1.64 -19.70
C LYS A 212 6.75 -2.78 -20.23
N LEU A 213 6.20 -3.68 -21.04
CA LEU A 213 6.95 -4.75 -21.68
C LEU A 213 7.87 -4.16 -22.77
N GLY A 214 7.38 -3.24 -23.58
CA GLY A 214 8.19 -2.53 -24.58
C GLY A 214 9.37 -1.79 -23.95
N LEU A 215 9.15 -1.07 -22.86
CA LEU A 215 10.22 -0.37 -22.14
C LEU A 215 11.24 -1.32 -21.51
N LYS A 216 10.82 -2.48 -21.01
CA LYS A 216 11.73 -3.52 -20.48
C LYS A 216 12.56 -4.12 -21.59
N ILE A 217 11.97 -4.48 -22.72
CA ILE A 217 12.68 -5.01 -23.90
C ILE A 217 13.67 -3.98 -24.42
N PHE A 218 13.25 -2.71 -24.54
CA PHE A 218 14.13 -1.62 -24.96
C PHE A 218 15.29 -1.40 -24.01
N SER A 219 15.06 -1.41 -22.68
CA SER A 219 16.12 -1.30 -21.68
C SER A 219 17.10 -2.47 -21.76
N PHE A 220 16.61 -3.69 -21.95
CA PHE A 220 17.46 -4.88 -22.09
C PHE A 220 18.30 -4.82 -23.36
N THR A 221 17.75 -4.39 -24.49
CA THR A 221 18.49 -4.23 -25.75
C THR A 221 19.56 -3.13 -25.64
N CYS A 222 19.28 -2.02 -24.95
CA CYS A 222 20.27 -0.99 -24.68
C CYS A 222 21.45 -1.51 -23.84
N ILE A 223 21.18 -2.27 -22.79
CA ILE A 223 22.24 -2.88 -21.94
C ILE A 223 23.07 -3.87 -22.77
N ALA A 224 22.43 -4.72 -23.55
CA ALA A 224 23.13 -5.68 -24.41
C ALA A 224 24.02 -5.00 -25.45
N ALA A 225 23.55 -3.90 -26.06
CA ALA A 225 24.33 -3.10 -27.00
C ALA A 225 25.55 -2.46 -26.33
N VAL A 226 25.40 -1.90 -25.13
CA VAL A 226 26.53 -1.35 -24.36
C VAL A 226 27.56 -2.41 -24.04
N VAL A 227 27.14 -3.58 -23.55
CA VAL A 227 28.06 -4.70 -23.26
C VAL A 227 28.81 -5.15 -24.51
N LEU A 228 28.13 -5.28 -25.64
CA LEU A 228 28.74 -5.61 -26.93
C LEU A 228 29.79 -4.58 -27.36
N CYS A 229 29.44 -3.27 -27.26
CA CYS A 229 30.39 -2.20 -27.58
C CYS A 229 31.65 -2.24 -26.72
N TRP A 230 31.50 -2.51 -25.42
CA TRP A 230 32.63 -2.65 -24.52
C TRP A 230 33.47 -3.91 -24.81
N MET A 231 32.84 -5.04 -25.12
CA MET A 231 33.54 -6.25 -25.55
C MET A 231 34.32 -6.01 -26.82
N MET A 232 33.72 -5.41 -27.85
CA MET A 232 34.40 -5.07 -29.10
C MET A 232 35.55 -4.08 -28.87
N ASN A 233 35.36 -3.06 -28.04
CA ASN A 233 36.42 -2.11 -27.69
C ASN A 233 37.59 -2.82 -27.03
N PHE A 234 37.36 -3.73 -26.11
CA PHE A 234 38.38 -4.45 -25.39
C PHE A 234 39.15 -5.44 -26.30
N LEU A 235 38.44 -6.12 -27.20
CA LEU A 235 39.03 -7.15 -28.07
C LEU A 235 39.72 -6.58 -29.32
N ALA A 236 39.15 -5.54 -29.93
CA ALA A 236 39.60 -5.05 -31.22
C ALA A 236 40.42 -3.75 -31.14
N THR A 237 40.09 -2.85 -30.18
CA THR A 237 40.71 -1.52 -30.12
C THR A 237 40.93 -1.05 -28.66
N PRO A 238 41.76 -1.74 -27.86
CA PRO A 238 41.91 -1.43 -26.44
C PRO A 238 42.55 -0.06 -26.15
N GLN A 239 43.20 0.55 -27.16
CA GLN A 239 43.82 1.88 -27.01
C GLN A 239 42.87 3.06 -27.27
N MET A 240 41.68 2.81 -27.78
CA MET A 240 40.70 3.86 -28.10
C MET A 240 39.42 3.70 -27.24
N TRP A 241 39.04 4.72 -26.50
CA TRP A 241 37.88 4.69 -25.59
C TRP A 241 36.56 5.01 -26.30
N TRP A 242 36.35 4.55 -27.52
CA TRP A 242 35.14 4.85 -28.27
C TRP A 242 33.86 4.22 -27.67
N ALA A 243 33.97 3.10 -26.94
CA ALA A 243 32.80 2.50 -26.25
C ALA A 243 32.21 3.41 -25.18
N GLY A 244 32.98 4.32 -24.60
CA GLY A 244 32.50 5.33 -23.66
C GLY A 244 31.51 6.29 -24.33
N TYR A 245 31.80 6.75 -25.53
CA TYR A 245 30.91 7.63 -26.31
C TYR A 245 29.63 6.91 -26.73
N ALA A 246 29.74 5.64 -27.16
CA ALA A 246 28.58 4.83 -27.49
C ALA A 246 27.68 4.60 -26.27
N THR A 247 28.27 4.35 -25.10
CA THR A 247 27.54 4.20 -23.83
C THR A 247 26.78 5.48 -23.46
N ALA A 248 27.43 6.64 -23.58
CA ALA A 248 26.80 7.93 -23.32
C ALA A 248 25.63 8.20 -24.28
N GLY A 249 25.79 7.90 -25.57
CA GLY A 249 24.73 8.04 -26.57
C GLY A 249 23.51 7.14 -26.28
N VAL A 250 23.73 5.89 -25.96
CA VAL A 250 22.67 4.93 -25.58
C VAL A 250 21.95 5.38 -24.31
N PHE A 251 22.68 5.89 -23.32
CA PHE A 251 22.12 6.38 -22.07
C PHE A 251 21.24 7.62 -22.28
N CYS A 252 21.69 8.57 -23.11
CA CYS A 252 20.89 9.73 -23.48
C CYS A 252 19.61 9.34 -24.24
N ALA A 253 19.69 8.42 -25.20
CA ALA A 253 18.52 7.92 -25.90
C ALA A 253 17.52 7.21 -24.96
N TRP A 254 18.04 6.43 -24.02
CA TRP A 254 17.22 5.77 -23.01
C TRP A 254 16.49 6.76 -22.09
N LEU A 255 17.14 7.87 -21.70
CA LEU A 255 16.52 8.93 -20.89
C LEU A 255 15.41 9.67 -21.63
N LEU A 256 15.53 9.84 -22.97
CA LEU A 256 14.53 10.54 -23.77
C LEU A 256 13.23 9.74 -24.01
N ILE A 257 13.29 8.41 -23.88
CA ILE A 257 12.15 7.49 -24.14
C ILE A 257 11.44 7.10 -22.83
N ARG A 258 12.05 7.35 -21.70
CA ARG A 258 11.48 7.03 -20.37
C ARG A 258 10.64 8.16 -19.82
#